data_42e645ee88025a6b6752dec764ece74d
#
_entry.id   42e645ee88025a6b6752dec764ece74d
#
_cell.length_a   1.000
_cell.length_b   1.000
_cell.length_c   1.000
_cell.angle_alpha   90.00
_cell.angle_beta   90.00
_cell.angle_gamma   90.00
#
_symmetry.space_group_name_H-M   'P 1'
#
loop_
_entity.id
_entity.type
_entity.pdbx_description
1 polymer ?
#
loop_
_entity_poly.entity_id
_entity_poly.type
_entity_poly.pdbx_seq_one_letter_code
_entity_poly.pdbx_strand_id
1 'polypeptide(L)'
;MSRWRPSVTVAAVIERGGKFLFVEELANGRRVLNQPAGHLDPGESLVQAVAREVLEETAHRFTPTALLGIYRWIYDKEDVTFLRFAFLGRVDGVEEGRKLDTEIIAAVWLTPAELAARRAEHRSPLVQQCVDDFLAGRSFALDVLSKSYG
;
A
#
# COMPACT_ATOMS: atom_id res chain seq x y z
N MET A 1 0.73 -14.07 29.59
CA MET A 1 0.26 -14.76 28.36
C MET A 1 0.07 -13.77 27.25
N SER A 2 0.71 -13.96 26.11
CA SER A 2 0.55 -13.05 24.99
C SER A 2 -0.69 -13.42 24.16
N ARG A 3 -1.39 -12.40 23.68
CA ARG A 3 -2.50 -12.59 22.74
C ARG A 3 -1.93 -12.60 21.33
N TRP A 4 -2.44 -13.51 20.48
CA TRP A 4 -2.15 -13.46 19.05
C TRP A 4 -2.57 -12.11 18.46
N ARG A 5 -1.76 -11.57 17.57
CA ARG A 5 -2.00 -10.27 16.92
C ARG A 5 -1.70 -10.35 15.44
N PRO A 6 -2.61 -9.85 14.60
CA PRO A 6 -2.27 -9.68 13.19
C PRO A 6 -1.36 -8.48 13.01
N SER A 7 -0.68 -8.42 11.86
CA SER A 7 0.03 -7.22 11.43
C SER A 7 -0.94 -6.31 10.69
N VAL A 8 -1.22 -5.15 11.26
CA VAL A 8 -2.09 -4.16 10.62
C VAL A 8 -1.23 -3.29 9.70
N THR A 9 -1.61 -3.26 8.43
CA THR A 9 -0.90 -2.49 7.41
C THR A 9 -1.84 -1.58 6.65
N VAL A 10 -1.27 -0.58 6.00
CA VAL A 10 -1.96 0.34 5.10
C VAL A 10 -1.32 0.26 3.73
N ALA A 11 -2.08 0.52 2.69
CA ALA A 11 -1.57 0.54 1.32
C ALA A 11 -2.33 1.58 0.51
N ALA A 12 -1.67 2.10 -0.52
CA ALA A 12 -2.27 3.09 -1.41
C ALA A 12 -2.36 2.54 -2.83
N VAL A 13 -3.54 2.66 -3.43
CA VAL A 13 -3.76 2.35 -4.84
C VAL A 13 -3.95 3.68 -5.54
N ILE A 14 -2.94 4.10 -6.28
CA ILE A 14 -2.84 5.43 -6.88
C ILE A 14 -2.77 5.27 -8.39
N GLU A 15 -3.80 5.75 -9.08
CA GLU A 15 -3.86 5.71 -10.54
C GLU A 15 -3.69 7.12 -11.09
N ARG A 16 -2.95 7.24 -12.19
CA ARG A 16 -2.81 8.47 -12.94
C ARG A 16 -2.53 8.15 -14.41
N GLY A 17 -3.43 8.57 -15.29
CA GLY A 17 -3.26 8.36 -16.72
C GLY A 17 -3.21 6.90 -17.15
N GLY A 18 -3.92 6.02 -16.48
CA GLY A 18 -3.95 4.60 -16.79
C GLY A 18 -2.81 3.79 -16.19
N LYS A 19 -1.96 4.41 -15.39
CA LYS A 19 -0.86 3.77 -14.70
C LYS A 19 -1.05 3.86 -13.19
N PHE A 20 -0.53 2.86 -12.49
CA PHE A 20 -0.58 2.77 -11.04
C PHE A 20 0.82 2.90 -10.45
N LEU A 21 0.90 3.58 -9.31
CA LEU A 21 2.17 3.76 -8.59
C LEU A 21 2.48 2.53 -7.75
N PHE A 22 3.66 1.97 -7.97
CA PHE A 22 4.20 0.85 -7.20
C PHE A 22 5.58 1.19 -6.68
N VAL A 23 6.04 0.38 -5.74
CA VAL A 23 7.43 0.40 -5.30
C VAL A 23 8.09 -0.92 -5.70
N GLU A 24 9.34 -0.82 -6.13
CA GLU A 24 10.24 -1.94 -6.22
C GLU A 24 11.05 -1.94 -4.94
N GLU A 25 11.05 -3.05 -4.22
CA GLU A 25 11.73 -3.13 -2.93
C GLU A 25 12.44 -4.47 -2.76
N LEU A 26 13.37 -4.51 -1.81
CA LEU A 26 14.03 -5.75 -1.43
C LEU A 26 13.29 -6.38 -0.26
N ALA A 27 12.88 -7.62 -0.45
CA ALA A 27 12.26 -8.43 0.60
C ALA A 27 12.97 -9.78 0.62
N ASN A 28 13.62 -10.10 1.74
CA ASN A 28 14.41 -11.33 1.89
C ASN A 28 15.42 -11.53 0.74
N GLY A 29 16.10 -10.44 0.34
CA GLY A 29 17.09 -10.47 -0.72
C GLY A 29 16.53 -10.56 -2.13
N ARG A 30 15.22 -10.51 -2.31
CA ARG A 30 14.55 -10.55 -3.60
C ARG A 30 13.94 -9.20 -3.94
N ARG A 31 14.01 -8.83 -5.23
CA ARG A 31 13.29 -7.67 -5.75
C ARG A 31 11.81 -8.05 -5.89
N VAL A 32 10.93 -7.29 -5.26
CA VAL A 32 9.49 -7.48 -5.35
C VAL A 32 8.79 -6.17 -5.66
N LEU A 33 7.56 -6.29 -6.21
CA LEU A 33 6.65 -5.17 -6.43
C LEU A 33 5.57 -5.16 -5.36
N ASN A 34 5.25 -3.99 -4.86
CA ASN A 34 4.13 -3.80 -3.95
C ASN A 34 3.49 -2.44 -4.19
N GLN A 35 2.24 -2.26 -3.77
CA GLN A 35 1.74 -0.91 -3.59
C GLN A 35 2.61 -0.20 -2.56
N PRO A 36 2.67 1.14 -2.58
CA PRO A 36 3.20 1.85 -1.42
C PRO A 36 2.42 1.40 -0.19
N ALA A 37 3.11 0.83 0.79
CA ALA A 37 2.45 0.16 1.91
C ALA A 37 3.40 0.03 3.10
N GLY A 38 2.84 -0.09 4.30
CA GLY A 38 3.63 -0.34 5.49
C GLY A 38 2.77 -0.50 6.73
N HIS A 39 3.42 -0.59 7.86
CA HIS A 39 2.77 -0.85 9.14
C HIS A 39 2.18 0.41 9.76
N LEU A 40 1.08 0.23 10.48
CA LEU A 40 0.53 1.27 11.34
C LEU A 40 1.49 1.51 12.50
N ASP A 41 1.85 2.77 12.74
CA ASP A 41 2.68 3.15 13.88
C ASP A 41 1.82 3.54 15.08
N PRO A 42 2.36 3.42 16.30
CA PRO A 42 1.63 3.84 17.49
C PRO A 42 1.17 5.30 17.40
N GLY A 43 -0.07 5.56 17.75
CA GLY A 43 -0.62 6.92 17.80
C GLY A 43 -1.08 7.47 16.46
N GLU A 44 -0.91 6.73 15.35
CA GLU A 44 -1.38 7.16 14.02
C GLU A 44 -2.79 6.70 13.75
N SER A 45 -3.55 7.52 13.02
CA SER A 45 -4.74 7.02 12.34
C SER A 45 -4.33 6.27 11.07
N LEU A 46 -5.25 5.47 10.53
CA LEU A 46 -4.99 4.74 9.29
C LEU A 46 -4.72 5.71 8.12
N VAL A 47 -5.45 6.82 8.06
CA VAL A 47 -5.27 7.85 7.05
C VAL A 47 -3.88 8.50 7.16
N GLN A 48 -3.45 8.82 8.37
CA GLN A 48 -2.11 9.36 8.60
C GLN A 48 -1.02 8.35 8.21
N ALA A 49 -1.23 7.09 8.55
CA ALA A 49 -0.26 6.03 8.25
C ALA A 49 -0.04 5.87 6.74
N VAL A 50 -1.12 5.81 5.95
CA VAL A 50 -0.97 5.62 4.50
C VAL A 50 -0.30 6.82 3.84
N ALA A 51 -0.63 8.05 4.26
CA ALA A 51 0.02 9.24 3.73
C ALA A 51 1.52 9.24 4.04
N ARG A 52 1.89 8.86 5.25
CA ARG A 52 3.29 8.76 5.67
C ARG A 52 4.04 7.70 4.84
N GLU A 53 3.46 6.52 4.69
CA GLU A 53 4.12 5.44 3.93
C GLU A 53 4.32 5.82 2.47
N VAL A 54 3.34 6.44 1.82
CA VAL A 54 3.50 6.89 0.44
C VAL A 54 4.66 7.89 0.33
N LEU A 55 4.73 8.84 1.25
CA LEU A 55 5.80 9.84 1.24
C LEU A 55 7.17 9.18 1.46
N GLU A 56 7.29 8.29 2.43
CA GLU A 56 8.56 7.62 2.75
C GLU A 56 9.05 6.70 1.65
N GLU A 57 8.13 6.08 0.91
CA GLU A 57 8.47 5.08 -0.10
C GLU A 57 8.53 5.65 -1.52
N THR A 58 7.86 6.75 -1.80
CA THR A 58 7.77 7.28 -3.17
C THR A 58 8.09 8.76 -3.30
N ALA A 59 8.33 9.45 -2.20
CA ALA A 59 8.49 10.91 -2.14
C ALA A 59 7.28 11.69 -2.64
N HIS A 60 6.14 11.03 -2.84
CA HIS A 60 4.90 11.69 -3.26
C HIS A 60 4.04 12.06 -2.05
N ARG A 61 3.43 13.25 -2.09
CA ARG A 61 2.43 13.67 -1.11
C ARG A 61 1.09 13.09 -1.51
N PHE A 62 0.51 12.27 -0.66
CA PHE A 62 -0.70 11.52 -0.93
C PHE A 62 -1.86 12.00 -0.07
N THR A 63 -3.00 12.23 -0.71
CA THR A 63 -4.26 12.56 -0.03
C THR A 63 -5.22 11.39 -0.23
N PRO A 64 -5.50 10.60 0.82
CA PRO A 64 -6.53 9.56 0.74
C PRO A 64 -7.91 10.20 0.52
N THR A 65 -8.70 9.63 -0.40
CA THR A 65 -10.04 10.13 -0.70
C THR A 65 -11.12 9.10 -0.47
N ALA A 66 -10.76 7.81 -0.42
CA ALA A 66 -11.71 6.72 -0.20
C ALA A 66 -10.97 5.48 0.31
N LEU A 67 -11.73 4.55 0.87
CA LEU A 67 -11.21 3.22 1.21
C LEU A 67 -11.54 2.28 0.05
N LEU A 68 -10.56 1.57 -0.45
CA LEU A 68 -10.75 0.54 -1.48
C LEU A 68 -11.33 -0.73 -0.86
N GLY A 69 -10.78 -1.14 0.26
CA GLY A 69 -11.20 -2.35 0.95
C GLY A 69 -10.30 -2.71 2.12
N ILE A 70 -10.70 -3.77 2.80
CA ILE A 70 -9.96 -4.34 3.93
C ILE A 70 -9.65 -5.78 3.55
N TYR A 71 -8.37 -6.13 3.57
CA TYR A 71 -7.89 -7.40 3.04
C TYR A 71 -7.17 -8.19 4.11
N ARG A 72 -7.43 -9.49 4.14
CA ARG A 72 -6.71 -10.41 5.01
C ARG A 72 -5.85 -11.33 4.15
N TRP A 73 -4.57 -11.42 4.47
CA TRP A 73 -3.67 -12.38 3.82
C TRP A 73 -2.86 -13.13 4.86
N ILE A 74 -2.90 -14.44 4.78
CA ILE A 74 -2.15 -15.31 5.67
C ILE A 74 -0.88 -15.73 4.93
N TYR A 75 0.27 -15.34 5.47
CA TYR A 75 1.56 -15.72 4.93
C TYR A 75 2.12 -16.88 5.77
N ASP A 76 1.87 -18.09 5.31
CA ASP A 76 2.19 -19.32 6.07
C ASP A 76 3.68 -19.48 6.35
N LYS A 77 4.54 -19.06 5.42
CA LYS A 77 5.99 -19.19 5.55
C LYS A 77 6.57 -18.44 6.75
N GLU A 78 5.93 -17.37 7.18
CA GLU A 78 6.37 -16.58 8.32
C GLU A 78 5.37 -16.56 9.46
N ASP A 79 4.31 -17.35 9.35
CA ASP A 79 3.23 -17.41 10.34
C ASP A 79 2.69 -16.03 10.69
N VAL A 80 2.44 -15.22 9.66
CA VAL A 80 1.93 -13.87 9.82
C VAL A 80 0.58 -13.73 9.11
N THR A 81 -0.38 -13.12 9.80
CA THR A 81 -1.63 -12.70 9.18
C THR A 81 -1.58 -11.18 9.03
N PHE A 82 -1.69 -10.74 7.78
CA PHE A 82 -1.77 -9.31 7.46
C PHE A 82 -3.23 -8.90 7.36
N LEU A 83 -3.53 -7.76 7.97
CA LEU A 83 -4.81 -7.08 7.81
C LEU A 83 -4.50 -5.74 7.15
N ARG A 84 -4.78 -5.66 5.85
CA ARG A 84 -4.44 -4.49 5.03
C ARG A 84 -5.65 -3.59 4.84
N PHE A 85 -5.47 -2.32 5.15
CA PHE A 85 -6.43 -1.27 4.81
C PHE A 85 -5.89 -0.56 3.56
N ALA A 86 -6.56 -0.74 2.42
CA ALA A 86 -6.13 -0.17 1.15
C ALA A 86 -6.94 1.07 0.82
N PHE A 87 -6.26 2.16 0.48
CA PHE A 87 -6.85 3.46 0.23
C PHE A 87 -6.72 3.87 -1.21
N LEU A 88 -7.74 4.56 -1.71
CA LEU A 88 -7.70 5.32 -2.95
C LEU A 88 -7.36 6.77 -2.61
N GLY A 89 -6.77 7.46 -3.56
CA GLY A 89 -6.46 8.88 -3.39
C GLY A 89 -5.60 9.40 -4.52
N ARG A 90 -5.12 10.61 -4.35
CA ARG A 90 -4.31 11.29 -5.36
C ARG A 90 -2.97 11.73 -4.78
N VAL A 91 -1.99 11.89 -5.65
CA VAL A 91 -0.72 12.50 -5.30
C VAL A 91 -0.71 13.94 -5.80
N ASP A 92 -0.24 14.85 -4.93
CA ASP A 92 -0.31 16.29 -5.16
C ASP A 92 1.07 16.93 -5.37
N GLY A 93 2.11 16.14 -5.48
CA GLY A 93 3.46 16.64 -5.69
C GLY A 93 4.51 15.67 -5.21
N VAL A 94 5.74 15.94 -5.56
CA VAL A 94 6.91 15.12 -5.23
C VAL A 94 7.88 15.97 -4.42
N GLU A 95 8.38 15.44 -3.32
CA GLU A 95 9.48 16.08 -2.60
C GLU A 95 10.79 15.70 -3.31
N GLU A 96 11.28 16.61 -4.15
CA GLU A 96 12.51 16.39 -4.89
C GLU A 96 13.70 16.18 -3.95
N GLY A 97 14.52 15.19 -4.26
CA GLY A 97 15.72 14.89 -3.47
C GLY A 97 15.47 14.16 -2.17
N ARG A 98 14.21 13.82 -1.86
CA ARG A 98 13.91 13.04 -0.65
C ARG A 98 14.52 11.64 -0.76
N LYS A 99 15.26 11.24 0.28
CA LYS A 99 15.76 9.89 0.37
C LYS A 99 14.63 8.94 0.73
N LEU A 100 14.45 7.91 -0.07
CA LEU A 100 13.44 6.88 0.18
C LEU A 100 13.93 5.91 1.27
N ASP A 101 12.98 5.17 1.86
CA ASP A 101 13.31 4.13 2.84
C ASP A 101 14.35 3.16 2.28
N THR A 102 15.19 2.64 3.16
CA THR A 102 16.39 1.85 2.80
C THR A 102 16.09 0.67 1.89
N GLU A 103 14.96 0.00 2.08
CA GLU A 103 14.61 -1.19 1.29
C GLU A 103 14.00 -0.85 -0.07
N ILE A 104 13.66 0.42 -0.31
CA ILE A 104 13.03 0.84 -1.57
C ILE A 104 14.11 1.03 -2.64
N ILE A 105 13.95 0.33 -3.77
CA ILE A 105 14.82 0.47 -4.93
C ILE A 105 14.35 1.65 -5.78
N ALA A 106 13.05 1.69 -6.09
CA ALA A 106 12.47 2.74 -6.93
C ALA A 106 10.96 2.80 -6.78
N ALA A 107 10.38 3.96 -7.06
CA ALA A 107 8.96 4.13 -7.30
C ALA A 107 8.73 4.09 -8.80
N VAL A 108 7.76 3.28 -9.24
CA VAL A 108 7.51 3.06 -10.67
C VAL A 108 6.01 3.17 -10.98
N TRP A 109 5.70 3.66 -12.17
CA TRP A 109 4.34 3.72 -12.68
C TRP A 109 4.15 2.62 -13.71
N LEU A 110 3.20 1.72 -13.49
CA LEU A 110 2.93 0.58 -14.36
C LEU A 110 1.47 0.56 -14.79
N THR A 111 1.25 0.18 -16.06
CA THR A 111 -0.09 -0.16 -16.54
C THR A 111 -0.52 -1.50 -15.95
N PRO A 112 -1.83 -1.81 -15.95
CA PRO A 112 -2.28 -3.15 -15.54
C PRO A 112 -1.61 -4.29 -16.31
N ALA A 113 -1.37 -4.09 -17.60
CA ALA A 113 -0.68 -5.10 -18.43
C ALA A 113 0.77 -5.31 -17.99
N GLU A 114 1.48 -4.21 -17.71
CA GLU A 114 2.86 -4.27 -17.22
C GLU A 114 2.93 -4.94 -15.85
N LEU A 115 1.97 -4.65 -14.98
CA LEU A 115 1.87 -5.30 -13.67
C LEU A 115 1.65 -6.80 -13.82
N ALA A 116 0.72 -7.21 -14.68
CA ALA A 116 0.42 -8.63 -14.91
C ALA A 116 1.63 -9.38 -15.49
N ALA A 117 2.40 -8.73 -16.37
CA ALA A 117 3.61 -9.32 -16.94
C ALA A 117 4.69 -9.58 -15.89
N ARG A 118 4.63 -8.88 -14.75
CA ARG A 118 5.60 -9.01 -13.66
C ARG A 118 5.01 -9.74 -12.46
N ARG A 119 4.01 -10.61 -12.68
CA ARG A 119 3.30 -11.32 -11.62
C ARG A 119 4.22 -12.07 -10.65
N ALA A 120 5.29 -12.67 -11.16
CA ALA A 120 6.23 -13.41 -10.33
C ALA A 120 6.96 -12.53 -9.30
N GLU A 121 6.97 -11.21 -9.51
CA GLU A 121 7.60 -10.26 -8.60
C GLU A 121 6.63 -9.70 -7.56
N HIS A 122 5.34 -9.97 -7.67
CA HIS A 122 4.35 -9.44 -6.71
C HIS A 122 4.67 -9.95 -5.31
N ARG A 123 4.76 -9.02 -4.36
CA ARG A 123 5.08 -9.37 -2.97
C ARG A 123 4.04 -10.29 -2.35
N SER A 124 2.77 -10.12 -2.72
CA SER A 124 1.66 -10.94 -2.25
C SER A 124 0.55 -10.95 -3.30
N PRO A 125 -0.44 -11.87 -3.18
CA PRO A 125 -1.62 -11.84 -4.03
C PRO A 125 -2.41 -10.54 -3.96
N LEU A 126 -2.26 -9.78 -2.88
CA LEU A 126 -3.00 -8.52 -2.69
C LEU A 126 -2.55 -7.44 -3.69
N VAL A 127 -1.34 -7.54 -4.23
CA VAL A 127 -0.86 -6.56 -5.21
C VAL A 127 -1.77 -6.53 -6.44
N GLN A 128 -2.07 -7.68 -7.02
CA GLN A 128 -2.98 -7.78 -8.17
C GLN A 128 -4.43 -7.53 -7.74
N GLN A 129 -4.84 -8.09 -6.60
CA GLN A 129 -6.22 -7.98 -6.14
C GLN A 129 -6.65 -6.53 -5.94
N CYS A 130 -5.77 -5.70 -5.39
CA CYS A 130 -6.08 -4.28 -5.19
C CYS A 130 -6.30 -3.54 -6.51
N VAL A 131 -5.51 -3.84 -7.54
CA VAL A 131 -5.71 -3.23 -8.86
C VAL A 131 -7.01 -3.73 -9.49
N ASP A 132 -7.28 -5.03 -9.39
CA ASP A 132 -8.52 -5.61 -9.93
C ASP A 132 -9.75 -4.98 -9.28
N ASP A 133 -9.74 -4.79 -7.97
CA ASP A 133 -10.85 -4.18 -7.24
C ASP A 133 -11.02 -2.71 -7.60
N PHE A 134 -9.92 -1.98 -7.81
CA PHE A 134 -9.97 -0.62 -8.33
C PHE A 134 -10.66 -0.58 -9.70
N LEU A 135 -10.24 -1.45 -10.60
CA LEU A 135 -10.80 -1.51 -11.96
C LEU A 135 -12.26 -1.93 -11.97
N ALA A 136 -12.70 -2.69 -10.96
CA ALA A 136 -14.10 -3.07 -10.76
C ALA A 136 -14.93 -1.94 -10.16
N GLY A 137 -14.33 -0.80 -9.84
CA GLY A 137 -15.04 0.36 -9.29
C GLY A 137 -15.31 0.28 -7.79
N ARG A 138 -14.62 -0.59 -7.07
CA ARG A 138 -14.80 -0.75 -5.64
C ARG A 138 -14.31 0.50 -4.90
N SER A 139 -15.17 1.07 -4.05
CA SER A 139 -14.83 2.29 -3.31
C SER A 139 -15.82 2.49 -2.18
N PHE A 140 -15.31 2.91 -1.02
CA PHE A 140 -16.12 3.21 0.16
C PHE A 140 -15.71 4.56 0.71
N ALA A 141 -16.68 5.34 1.18
CA ALA A 141 -16.39 6.63 1.77
C ALA A 141 -15.49 6.49 3.00
N LEU A 142 -14.59 7.46 3.20
CA LEU A 142 -13.67 7.43 4.35
C LEU A 142 -14.39 7.48 5.70
N ASP A 143 -15.63 7.94 5.75
CA ASP A 143 -16.41 7.97 6.99
C ASP A 143 -16.82 6.58 7.49
N VAL A 144 -16.53 5.52 6.71
CA VAL A 144 -16.61 4.16 7.23
C VAL A 144 -15.61 3.95 8.37
N LEU A 145 -14.52 4.74 8.37
CA LEU A 145 -13.55 4.75 9.46
C LEU A 145 -14.02 5.72 10.55
N SER A 146 -13.93 5.28 11.79
CA SER A 146 -14.27 6.16 12.91
C SER A 146 -13.22 7.25 13.10
N LYS A 147 -13.57 8.29 13.86
CA LYS A 147 -12.59 9.23 14.38
C LYS A 147 -11.59 8.48 15.26
N SER A 148 -10.34 8.96 15.24
CA SER A 148 -9.32 8.44 16.17
C SER A 148 -9.60 8.93 17.58
N TYR A 149 -9.47 8.03 18.54
CA TYR A 149 -9.59 8.32 19.97
C TYR A 149 -8.29 7.88 20.65
N GLY A 150 -7.85 8.66 21.59
CA GLY A 150 -6.65 8.35 22.32
C GLY A 150 -5.56 9.30 22.11
#